data_6d8b19a96507c6d381064e6ef2d7f7b6
#
_entry.id   6d8b19a96507c6d381064e6ef2d7f7b6
#
_cell.length_a   1.000
_cell.length_b   1.000
_cell.length_c   1.000
_cell.angle_alpha   90.00
_cell.angle_beta   90.00
_cell.angle_gamma   90.00
#
_symmetry.space_group_name_H-M   'P 1'
#
loop_
_entity.id
_entity.type
_entity.pdbx_description
1 polymer ?
#
loop_
_entity_poly.entity_id
_entity_poly.type
_entity_poly.pdbx_seq_one_letter_code
_entity_poly.pdbx_strand_id
1 'polypeptide(L)' 'MLTLYSTWGCHLCEEAEALLRAAGLDFKLVDIVDDEAAFALYRVEIPVLTALREGQTIELKWPFDAAALHRFITQPRL' A
#
# COMPACT_ATOMS: atom_id res chain seq x y z
N MET A 1 -1.33 -11.03 -2.60
CA MET A 1 -1.42 -10.48 -1.25
C MET A 1 -1.06 -9.01 -1.24
N LEU A 2 -1.89 -8.21 -0.60
CA LEU A 2 -1.69 -6.77 -0.52
C LEU A 2 -1.22 -6.38 0.88
N THR A 3 -0.29 -5.44 0.94
CA THR A 3 0.17 -4.87 2.20
C THR A 3 0.21 -3.35 2.07
N LEU A 4 -0.43 -2.67 3.00
CA LEU A 4 -0.39 -1.21 3.06
C LEU A 4 0.56 -0.80 4.18
N TYR A 5 1.63 -0.10 3.81
CA TYR A 5 2.58 0.44 4.77
C TYR A 5 2.17 1.85 5.15
N SER A 6 2.01 2.07 6.44
CA SER A 6 1.52 3.33 6.98
C SER A 6 2.16 3.60 8.34
N THR A 7 1.68 4.64 9.01
CA THR A 7 2.02 4.85 10.41
C THR A 7 0.84 5.51 11.10
N TRP A 8 0.82 5.42 12.42
CA TRP A 8 -0.23 6.02 13.22
C TRP A 8 -0.15 7.55 13.10
N GLY A 9 -1.32 8.19 13.02
CA GLY A 9 -1.38 9.64 12.93
C GLY A 9 -1.08 10.22 11.56
N CYS A 10 -0.98 9.37 10.54
CA CYS A 10 -0.73 9.81 9.17
C CYS A 10 -2.05 9.99 8.44
N HIS A 11 -2.40 11.25 8.14
CA HIS A 11 -3.68 11.56 7.49
C HIS A 11 -3.77 10.94 6.09
N LEU A 12 -2.70 11.01 5.32
CA LEU A 12 -2.69 10.44 3.96
C LEU A 12 -2.79 8.91 4.01
N CYS A 13 -2.22 8.29 5.03
CA CYS A 13 -2.32 6.85 5.22
C CYS A 13 -3.77 6.45 5.52
N GLU A 14 -4.50 7.28 6.27
CA GLU A 14 -5.91 7.04 6.55
C GLU A 14 -6.73 7.13 5.27
N GLU A 15 -6.41 8.08 4.39
CA GLU A 15 -7.08 8.20 3.11
C GLU A 15 -6.84 6.98 2.23
N ALA A 16 -5.61 6.48 2.19
CA ALA A 16 -5.28 5.29 1.43
C ALA A 16 -6.02 4.08 1.96
N GLU A 17 -6.06 3.93 3.28
CA GLU A 17 -6.78 2.82 3.90
C GLU A 17 -8.26 2.86 3.55
N ALA A 18 -8.86 4.05 3.57
CA ALA A 18 -10.27 4.22 3.23
C ALA A 18 -10.54 3.82 1.77
N LEU A 19 -9.62 4.16 0.86
CA LEU A 19 -9.74 3.77 -0.54
C LEU A 19 -9.73 2.24 -0.70
N LEU A 20 -8.83 1.57 -0.02
CA LEU A 20 -8.73 0.11 -0.10
C LEU A 20 -9.98 -0.56 0.47
N ARG A 21 -10.49 -0.07 1.59
CA ARG A 21 -11.70 -0.61 2.20
C ARG A 21 -12.92 -0.38 1.33
N ALA A 22 -13.03 0.80 0.73
CA ALA A 22 -14.13 1.12 -0.17
C ALA A 22 -14.12 0.22 -1.40
N ALA A 23 -12.94 -0.21 -1.83
CA ALA A 23 -12.79 -1.13 -2.96
C ALA A 23 -13.05 -2.59 -2.58
N GLY A 24 -13.32 -2.86 -1.29
CA GLY A 24 -13.59 -4.22 -0.82
C GLY A 24 -12.37 -5.12 -0.81
N LEU A 25 -11.17 -4.55 -0.69
CA LEU A 25 -9.93 -5.32 -0.76
C LEU A 25 -9.52 -5.83 0.61
N ASP A 26 -8.99 -7.04 0.62
CA ASP A 26 -8.31 -7.58 1.79
C ASP A 26 -6.85 -7.17 1.72
N PHE A 27 -6.32 -6.62 2.79
CA PHE A 27 -4.93 -6.21 2.84
C PHE A 27 -4.41 -6.30 4.27
N LYS A 28 -3.10 -6.44 4.37
CA LYS A 28 -2.41 -6.40 5.65
C LYS A 28 -1.98 -4.94 5.89
N LEU A 29 -2.22 -4.43 7.09
CA LEU A 29 -1.79 -3.09 7.46
C LEU A 29 -0.53 -3.23 8.31
N VAL A 30 0.56 -2.59 7.90
CA VAL A 30 1.83 -2.63 8.61
C VAL A 30 2.21 -1.22 9.00
N ASP A 31 2.43 -1.01 10.31
CA ASP A 31 2.97 0.25 10.80
C ASP A 31 4.49 0.18 10.66
N ILE A 32 5.06 1.11 9.91
CA ILE A 32 6.49 1.06 9.60
C ILE A 32 7.39 1.22 10.84
N VAL A 33 6.86 1.79 11.92
CA VAL A 33 7.67 1.90 13.16
C VAL A 33 7.89 0.54 13.82
N ASP A 34 7.08 -0.45 13.46
CA ASP A 34 7.21 -1.81 13.99
C ASP A 34 8.07 -2.71 13.11
N ASP A 35 8.60 -2.20 12.00
CA ASP A 35 9.37 -2.98 11.04
C ASP A 35 10.55 -2.15 10.54
N GLU A 36 11.75 -2.48 10.98
CA GLU A 36 12.93 -1.69 10.65
C GLU A 36 13.18 -1.58 9.15
N ALA A 37 12.98 -2.68 8.41
CA ALA A 37 13.20 -2.69 6.97
C ALA A 37 12.20 -1.80 6.27
N ALA A 38 10.92 -1.88 6.66
CA ALA A 38 9.88 -1.04 6.09
C ALA A 38 10.10 0.42 6.43
N PHE A 39 10.53 0.72 7.65
CA PHE A 39 10.83 2.09 8.06
C PHE A 39 11.94 2.67 7.19
N ALA A 40 13.01 1.92 6.99
CA ALA A 40 14.13 2.38 6.18
C ALA A 40 13.72 2.65 4.73
N LEU A 41 12.84 1.80 4.18
CA LEU A 41 12.42 1.91 2.78
C LEU A 41 11.38 3.02 2.58
N TYR A 42 10.44 3.17 3.51
CA TYR A 42 9.20 3.90 3.22
C TYR A 42 8.93 5.10 4.11
N ARG A 43 9.78 5.43 5.07
CA ARG A 43 9.47 6.46 6.07
C ARG A 43 9.08 7.82 5.49
N VAL A 44 9.55 8.15 4.29
CA VAL A 44 9.20 9.42 3.63
C VAL A 44 8.24 9.23 2.48
N GLU A 45 7.81 8.00 2.23
CA GLU A 45 6.95 7.69 1.07
C GLU A 45 5.58 7.15 1.45
N ILE A 46 5.32 6.88 2.73
CA ILE A 46 4.03 6.34 3.14
C ILE A 46 2.90 7.31 2.79
N PRO A 47 1.73 6.80 2.45
CA PRO A 47 1.37 5.37 2.40
C PRO A 47 1.89 4.70 1.12
N VAL A 48 2.33 3.45 1.25
CA VAL A 48 2.79 2.63 0.12
C VAL A 48 2.03 1.31 0.14
N LEU A 49 1.40 1.00 -0.99
CA LEU A 49 0.72 -0.28 -1.17
C LEU A 49 1.63 -1.21 -1.93
N THR A 50 1.81 -2.42 -1.43
CA THR A 50 2.59 -3.42 -2.14
C THR A 50 1.73 -4.62 -2.45
N ALA A 51 2.07 -5.29 -3.55
CA ALA A 51 1.43 -6.55 -3.93
C ALA A 51 2.53 -7.56 -4.23
N LEU A 52 2.37 -8.75 -3.66
CA LEU A 52 3.28 -9.85 -3.95
C LEU A 52 2.68 -10.68 -5.07
N ARG A 53 3.37 -10.76 -6.19
CA ARG A 53 2.93 -11.53 -7.35
C ARG A 53 4.09 -12.35 -7.88
N GLU A 54 3.94 -13.68 -7.83
CA GLU A 54 4.91 -14.62 -8.39
C GLU A 54 6.33 -14.36 -7.89
N GLY A 55 6.43 -14.12 -6.58
CA GLY A 55 7.71 -13.91 -5.96
C GLY A 55 8.26 -12.50 -6.10
N GLN A 56 7.54 -11.61 -6.79
CA GLN A 56 7.96 -10.22 -6.95
C GLN A 56 7.05 -9.29 -6.18
N THR A 57 7.65 -8.29 -5.54
CA THR A 57 6.92 -7.23 -4.85
C THR A 57 6.83 -6.03 -5.77
N ILE A 58 5.60 -5.61 -6.07
CA ILE A 58 5.36 -4.38 -6.83
C ILE A 58 4.75 -3.34 -5.90
N GLU A 59 4.98 -2.07 -6.20
CA GLU A 59 4.62 -0.97 -5.31
C GLU A 59 3.73 0.04 -6.01
N LEU A 60 2.75 0.56 -5.25
CA LEU A 60 1.96 1.72 -5.67
C LEU A 60 2.12 2.77 -4.58
N LYS A 61 2.73 3.89 -4.93
CA LYS A 61 3.04 4.95 -3.98
C LYS A 61 1.99 6.05 -4.04
N TRP A 62 1.81 6.72 -2.91
CA TRP A 62 0.89 7.84 -2.82
C TRP A 62 1.44 9.04 -3.61
N PRO A 63 0.58 9.84 -4.26
CA PRO A 63 -0.88 9.72 -4.27
C PRO A 63 -1.39 8.74 -5.31
N PHE A 64 -2.47 8.04 -4.97
CA PHE A 64 -3.20 7.22 -5.93
C PHE A 64 -4.69 7.38 -5.66
N ASP A 65 -5.50 7.20 -6.70
CA ASP A 65 -6.94 7.27 -6.60
C ASP A 65 -7.54 5.87 -6.85
N ALA A 66 -8.87 5.80 -6.85
CA ALA A 66 -9.55 4.53 -7.05
C ALA A 66 -9.21 3.91 -8.41
N ALA A 67 -9.05 4.74 -9.45
CA ALA A 67 -8.71 4.23 -10.78
C ALA A 67 -7.30 3.65 -10.82
N ALA A 68 -6.33 4.34 -10.20
CA ALA A 68 -4.96 3.84 -10.13
C ALA A 68 -4.89 2.56 -9.32
N LEU A 69 -5.63 2.50 -8.22
CA LEU A 69 -5.71 1.30 -7.39
C LEU A 69 -6.29 0.13 -8.19
N HIS A 70 -7.37 0.38 -8.93
CA HIS A 70 -7.98 -0.67 -9.76
C HIS A 70 -6.99 -1.21 -10.78
N ARG A 71 -6.28 -0.32 -11.48
CA ARG A 71 -5.26 -0.73 -12.45
C ARG A 71 -4.16 -1.54 -11.79
N PHE A 72 -3.74 -1.13 -10.60
CA PHE A 72 -2.66 -1.82 -9.87
C PHE A 72 -3.04 -3.26 -9.54
N ILE A 73 -4.26 -3.47 -9.04
CA ILE A 73 -4.69 -4.81 -8.61
C ILE A 73 -5.10 -5.70 -9.77
N THR A 74 -5.44 -5.11 -10.92
CA THR A 74 -5.86 -5.88 -12.11
C THR A 74 -4.78 -5.92 -13.18
N GLN A 75 -3.64 -5.29 -12.94
CA GLN A 75 -2.55 -5.22 -13.91
C GLN A 75 -2.15 -6.61 -14.38
N PRO A 76 -2.15 -6.83 -15.71
CA PRO A 76 -1.71 -8.11 -16.23
C PRO A 76 -0.22 -8.28 -15.99
N ARG A 77 0.18 -9.53 -15.89
CA ARG A 77 1.58 -9.86 -15.72
C ARG A 77 2.35 -9.54 -17.01
N LEU A 78 3.52 -9.00 -16.83
CA LEU A 78 4.40 -8.75 -17.95
C LEU A 78 5.21 -9.98 -18.31
#